data_658227d478d037d11d4a9cd2233c2b96
#
_entry.id   658227d478d037d11d4a9cd2233c2b96
#
_cell.length_a   1.000
_cell.length_b   1.000
_cell.length_c   1.000
_cell.angle_alpha   90.00
_cell.angle_beta   90.00
_cell.angle_gamma   90.00
#
_symmetry.space_group_name_H-M   'P 1'
#
loop_
_entity.id
_entity.type
_entity.pdbx_description
1 polymer ?
#
loop_
_entity_poly.entity_id
_entity_poly.type
_entity_poly.pdbx_seq_one_letter_code
_entity_poly.pdbx_strand_id
1 'polypeptide(L)'
;MVFLFISSLSFSILFSESITRGLLRNADISPTDVYENQWALIIGINEYPNFTQLKYAVEDAKSIKTTLMTQYGFPEENIALLIDNNATKDKIQNAFYNLVEKTQQDDAVVVFFAGHGTTRKNPGSNEDLGYLIPIDGINDNLTRTTLSMKTINTFSNEIPAKSILFLVDA
;
A
#
# COMPACT_ATOMS: atom_id res chain seq x y z
N MET A 1 4.86 -4.69 -11.66
CA MET A 1 3.85 -4.25 -10.67
C MET A 1 2.89 -5.40 -10.44
N VAL A 2 2.82 -5.91 -9.24
CA VAL A 2 1.89 -6.99 -8.88
C VAL A 2 0.84 -6.40 -7.94
N PHE A 3 -0.43 -6.42 -8.36
CA PHE A 3 -1.58 -6.10 -7.50
C PHE A 3 -2.13 -7.41 -6.93
N LEU A 4 -2.25 -7.50 -5.63
CA LEU A 4 -2.95 -8.58 -4.95
C LEU A 4 -4.17 -8.03 -4.24
N PHE A 5 -5.37 -8.46 -4.68
CA PHE A 5 -6.62 -8.19 -3.98
C PHE A 5 -6.91 -9.35 -3.02
N ILE A 6 -7.07 -9.06 -1.74
CA ILE A 6 -7.40 -10.07 -0.73
C ILE A 6 -8.79 -9.73 -0.18
N SER A 7 -9.80 -10.53 -0.53
CA SER A 7 -11.09 -10.51 0.16
C SER A 7 -10.97 -11.36 1.43
N SER A 8 -11.35 -10.80 2.55
CA SER A 8 -11.43 -11.37 3.90
C SER A 8 -11.34 -12.89 3.99
N LEU A 9 -10.16 -13.46 4.19
CA LEU A 9 -9.90 -14.70 4.94
C LEU A 9 -8.38 -14.90 5.08
N SER A 10 -7.93 -15.03 6.31
CA SER A 10 -6.62 -15.55 6.74
C SER A 10 -5.41 -15.05 5.95
N PHE A 11 -4.75 -14.03 6.44
CA PHE A 11 -3.49 -13.51 5.95
C PHE A 11 -2.40 -14.60 5.99
N SER A 12 -2.25 -15.31 4.88
CA SER A 12 -1.06 -16.09 4.60
C SER A 12 -0.26 -15.33 3.56
N ILE A 13 0.88 -14.76 3.97
CA ILE A 13 1.84 -14.15 3.04
C ILE A 13 2.36 -15.28 2.14
N LEU A 14 1.77 -15.41 0.97
CA LEU A 14 2.34 -16.20 -0.11
C LEU A 14 3.37 -15.31 -0.83
N PHE A 15 4.59 -15.23 -0.30
CA PHE A 15 5.72 -14.97 -1.18
C PHE A 15 5.69 -16.06 -2.26
N SER A 16 5.67 -15.65 -3.52
CA SER A 16 5.67 -16.57 -4.62
C SER A 16 6.86 -17.53 -4.48
N GLU A 17 6.63 -18.74 -3.99
CA GLU A 17 7.62 -19.82 -3.89
C GLU A 17 8.28 -20.16 -5.23
N SER A 18 7.74 -19.66 -6.33
CA SER A 18 8.23 -20.04 -7.68
C SER A 18 9.54 -19.35 -8.08
N ILE A 19 9.88 -18.19 -7.50
CA ILE A 19 11.19 -17.53 -7.73
C ILE A 19 12.26 -18.10 -6.79
N THR A 20 11.87 -18.57 -5.62
CA THR A 20 12.79 -19.06 -4.57
C THR A 20 13.27 -20.49 -4.81
N ARG A 21 12.55 -21.32 -5.55
CA ARG A 21 12.89 -22.75 -5.71
C ARG A 21 14.16 -23.04 -6.52
N GLY A 22 14.64 -22.09 -7.31
CA GLY A 22 15.82 -22.29 -8.17
C GLY A 22 17.15 -21.81 -7.60
N LEU A 23 17.15 -20.87 -6.66
CA LEU A 23 18.36 -20.14 -6.25
C LEU A 23 18.76 -20.27 -4.77
N LEU A 24 17.88 -20.74 -3.88
CA LEU A 24 18.08 -20.64 -2.43
C LEU A 24 18.14 -21.98 -1.68
N ARG A 25 18.89 -22.95 -2.20
CA ARG A 25 19.12 -24.16 -1.39
C ARG A 25 20.17 -24.02 -0.28
N ASN A 26 20.94 -22.92 -0.24
CA ASN A 26 22.03 -22.77 0.77
C ASN A 26 22.46 -21.33 1.10
N ALA A 27 21.60 -20.31 1.01
CA ALA A 27 21.93 -18.99 1.53
C ALA A 27 20.71 -18.40 2.25
N ASP A 28 20.88 -18.03 3.52
CA ASP A 28 19.97 -17.16 4.24
C ASP A 28 20.09 -15.74 3.64
N ILE A 29 19.43 -15.49 2.49
CA ILE A 29 19.40 -14.15 1.90
C ILE A 29 18.38 -13.33 2.67
N SER A 30 18.87 -12.33 3.38
CA SER A 30 18.04 -11.30 4.00
C SER A 30 17.54 -10.31 2.94
N PRO A 31 16.38 -9.68 3.08
CA PRO A 31 15.97 -8.54 2.25
C PRO A 31 17.05 -7.45 2.16
N THR A 32 17.83 -7.25 3.22
CA THR A 32 18.97 -6.32 3.27
C THR A 32 20.13 -6.72 2.35
N ASP A 33 20.21 -7.97 1.90
CA ASP A 33 21.22 -8.43 0.94
C ASP A 33 20.83 -8.14 -0.51
N VAL A 34 19.56 -7.79 -0.73
CA VAL A 34 18.97 -7.59 -2.08
C VAL A 34 18.67 -6.12 -2.35
N TYR A 35 18.37 -5.35 -1.30
CA TYR A 35 17.96 -3.95 -1.39
C TYR A 35 18.83 -3.08 -0.50
N GLU A 36 19.18 -1.88 -1.00
CA GLU A 36 19.97 -0.91 -0.20
C GLU A 36 19.14 -0.32 0.92
N ASN A 37 17.91 0.10 0.62
CA ASN A 37 16.97 0.59 1.63
C ASN A 37 15.59 -0.02 1.42
N GLN A 38 14.81 0.00 2.49
CA GLN A 38 13.43 -0.50 2.51
C GLN A 38 12.53 0.61 3.04
N TRP A 39 11.47 0.89 2.28
CA TRP A 39 10.51 1.96 2.56
C TRP A 39 9.11 1.38 2.64
N ALA A 40 8.27 1.96 3.50
CA ALA A 40 6.87 1.56 3.53
C ALA A 40 5.93 2.76 3.70
N LEU A 41 4.79 2.70 2.99
CA LEU A 41 3.62 3.54 3.23
C LEU A 41 2.47 2.62 3.67
N ILE A 42 2.03 2.79 4.90
CA ILE A 42 1.02 1.94 5.52
C ILE A 42 -0.18 2.80 5.91
N ILE A 43 -1.36 2.44 5.41
CA ILE A 43 -2.59 3.19 5.60
C ILE A 43 -3.64 2.26 6.20
N GLY A 44 -4.29 2.70 7.28
CA GLY A 44 -5.38 1.98 7.93
C GLY A 44 -6.47 2.94 8.41
N ILE A 45 -7.73 2.74 7.97
CA ILE A 45 -8.81 3.67 8.24
C ILE A 45 -10.04 2.93 8.77
N ASN A 46 -10.42 3.22 10.01
CA ASN A 46 -11.64 2.71 10.65
C ASN A 46 -12.74 3.77 10.75
N GLU A 47 -12.38 5.01 11.13
CA GLU A 47 -13.30 6.04 11.62
C GLU A 47 -13.81 6.96 10.52
N TYR A 48 -14.40 6.39 9.47
CA TYR A 48 -14.95 7.15 8.35
C TYR A 48 -16.15 8.03 8.78
N PRO A 49 -16.10 9.36 8.60
CA PRO A 49 -17.25 10.24 8.90
C PRO A 49 -18.37 10.15 7.87
N ASN A 50 -18.07 9.77 6.62
CA ASN A 50 -19.01 9.76 5.49
C ASN A 50 -19.32 8.35 4.96
N PHE A 51 -18.77 7.30 5.57
CA PHE A 51 -18.97 5.89 5.20
C PHE A 51 -19.16 5.05 6.46
N THR A 52 -19.55 3.79 6.27
CA THR A 52 -19.64 2.84 7.39
C THR A 52 -18.28 2.69 8.07
N GLN A 53 -18.24 2.76 9.40
CA GLN A 53 -17.01 2.54 10.16
C GLN A 53 -16.52 1.10 10.01
N LEU A 54 -15.21 0.92 9.94
CA LEU A 54 -14.54 -0.37 9.97
C LEU A 54 -14.02 -0.67 11.39
N LYS A 55 -13.54 -1.88 11.62
CA LYS A 55 -13.09 -2.31 12.96
C LYS A 55 -11.65 -2.72 13.03
N TYR A 56 -11.07 -3.20 11.93
CA TYR A 56 -9.79 -3.91 11.94
C TYR A 56 -8.71 -3.24 11.10
N ALA A 57 -9.06 -2.36 10.17
CA ALA A 57 -8.11 -1.76 9.23
C ALA A 57 -6.92 -1.06 9.91
N VAL A 58 -7.14 -0.38 11.03
CA VAL A 58 -6.08 0.27 11.82
C VAL A 58 -5.17 -0.77 12.50
N GLU A 59 -5.74 -1.85 13.04
CA GLU A 59 -4.96 -2.90 13.68
C GLU A 59 -4.17 -3.72 12.66
N ASP A 60 -4.72 -3.93 11.47
CA ASP A 60 -4.02 -4.58 10.35
C ASP A 60 -2.83 -3.72 9.90
N ALA A 61 -3.02 -2.41 9.76
CA ALA A 61 -1.95 -1.46 9.44
C ALA A 61 -0.81 -1.48 10.47
N LYS A 62 -1.14 -1.48 11.78
CA LYS A 62 -0.14 -1.60 12.86
C LYS A 62 0.58 -2.95 12.86
N SER A 63 -0.15 -4.02 12.58
CA SER A 63 0.41 -5.38 12.50
C SER A 63 1.38 -5.52 11.34
N ILE A 64 1.05 -4.95 10.17
CA ILE A 64 1.94 -4.88 9.01
C ILE A 64 3.20 -4.07 9.35
N LYS A 65 3.06 -2.87 9.96
CA LYS A 65 4.23 -2.09 10.42
C LYS A 65 5.15 -2.94 11.30
N THR A 66 4.58 -3.58 12.33
CA THR A 66 5.34 -4.41 13.26
C THR A 66 6.05 -5.56 12.54
N THR A 67 5.35 -6.24 11.64
CA THR A 67 5.91 -7.35 10.88
C THR A 67 7.06 -6.91 9.98
N LEU A 68 6.91 -5.80 9.25
CA LEU A 68 7.98 -5.26 8.40
C LEU A 68 9.21 -4.92 9.23
N MET A 69 9.05 -4.29 10.39
CA MET A 69 10.17 -3.95 11.28
C MET A 69 10.85 -5.19 11.88
N THR A 70 10.05 -6.12 12.44
CA THR A 70 10.61 -7.21 13.26
C THR A 70 11.05 -8.42 12.48
N GLN A 71 10.42 -8.70 11.33
CA GLN A 71 10.70 -9.89 10.53
C GLN A 71 11.47 -9.58 9.24
N TYR A 72 11.30 -8.36 8.70
CA TYR A 72 11.90 -7.99 7.42
C TYR A 72 12.94 -6.87 7.52
N GLY A 73 13.19 -6.35 8.73
CA GLY A 73 14.27 -5.39 8.97
C GLY A 73 14.05 -3.99 8.42
N PHE A 74 12.80 -3.61 8.11
CA PHE A 74 12.49 -2.24 7.68
C PHE A 74 12.84 -1.24 8.78
N PRO A 75 13.66 -0.20 8.51
CA PRO A 75 13.93 0.86 9.47
C PRO A 75 12.65 1.62 9.81
N GLU A 76 12.42 1.91 11.10
CA GLU A 76 11.19 2.60 11.52
C GLU A 76 11.05 3.99 10.88
N GLU A 77 12.15 4.70 10.71
CA GLU A 77 12.23 6.03 10.07
C GLU A 77 11.83 6.02 8.59
N ASN A 78 11.88 4.85 7.94
CA ASN A 78 11.47 4.67 6.55
C ASN A 78 10.01 4.21 6.41
N ILE A 79 9.27 4.10 7.51
CA ILE A 79 7.87 3.66 7.51
C ILE A 79 6.94 4.83 7.80
N ALA A 80 6.18 5.25 6.80
CA ALA A 80 5.07 6.19 6.98
C ALA A 80 3.80 5.42 7.36
N LEU A 81 3.30 5.62 8.58
CA LEU A 81 2.03 5.05 9.05
C LEU A 81 0.97 6.15 9.13
N LEU A 82 -0.07 6.04 8.32
CA LEU A 82 -1.21 6.95 8.27
C LEU A 82 -2.48 6.22 8.74
N ILE A 83 -3.01 6.59 9.90
CA ILE A 83 -4.22 5.98 10.45
C ILE A 83 -5.31 7.02 10.68
N ASP A 84 -6.55 6.65 10.44
CA ASP A 84 -7.76 7.45 10.67
C ASP A 84 -7.58 8.92 10.25
N ASN A 85 -7.71 9.88 11.17
CA ASN A 85 -7.60 11.33 10.89
C ASN A 85 -6.26 11.75 10.24
N ASN A 86 -5.25 10.90 10.24
CA ASN A 86 -4.01 11.14 9.53
C ASN A 86 -3.99 10.57 8.10
N ALA A 87 -4.99 9.81 7.71
CA ALA A 87 -5.12 9.21 6.38
C ALA A 87 -6.01 10.04 5.45
N THR A 88 -5.81 11.36 5.40
CA THR A 88 -6.47 12.24 4.42
C THR A 88 -5.87 12.06 3.03
N LYS A 89 -6.63 12.41 1.99
CA LYS A 89 -6.16 12.35 0.60
C LYS A 89 -4.82 13.06 0.42
N ASP A 90 -4.72 14.29 0.90
CA ASP A 90 -3.51 15.11 0.76
C ASP A 90 -2.31 14.49 1.48
N LYS A 91 -2.50 13.95 2.70
CA LYS A 91 -1.40 13.30 3.42
C LYS A 91 -0.94 12.02 2.74
N ILE A 92 -1.87 11.23 2.20
CA ILE A 92 -1.53 10.03 1.44
C ILE A 92 -0.75 10.40 0.16
N GLN A 93 -1.20 11.41 -0.59
CA GLN A 93 -0.48 11.88 -1.78
C GLN A 93 0.92 12.40 -1.43
N ASN A 94 1.03 13.19 -0.35
CA ASN A 94 2.34 13.68 0.12
C ASN A 94 3.27 12.53 0.53
N ALA A 95 2.74 11.46 1.14
CA ALA A 95 3.54 10.28 1.46
C ALA A 95 4.04 9.55 0.19
N PHE A 96 3.23 9.49 -0.87
CA PHE A 96 3.69 8.98 -2.17
C PHE A 96 4.77 9.88 -2.79
N TYR A 97 4.61 11.21 -2.78
CA TYR A 97 5.65 12.14 -3.26
C TYR A 97 6.95 11.97 -2.46
N ASN A 98 6.88 11.78 -1.15
CA ASN A 98 8.06 11.49 -0.34
C ASN A 98 8.75 10.18 -0.76
N LEU A 99 8.00 9.14 -1.16
CA LEU A 99 8.59 7.93 -1.71
C LEU A 99 9.29 8.21 -3.05
N VAL A 100 8.66 8.97 -3.95
CA VAL A 100 9.28 9.36 -5.23
C VAL A 100 10.60 10.11 -5.02
N GLU A 101 10.65 11.01 -4.04
CA GLU A 101 11.84 11.83 -3.78
C GLU A 101 12.95 11.10 -3.04
N LYS A 102 12.61 10.15 -2.15
CA LYS A 102 13.58 9.53 -1.24
C LYS A 102 14.12 8.20 -1.71
N THR A 103 13.35 7.43 -2.49
CA THR A 103 13.76 6.09 -2.92
C THR A 103 14.76 6.15 -4.07
N GLN A 104 15.59 5.12 -4.19
CA GLN A 104 16.60 4.95 -5.22
C GLN A 104 16.43 3.61 -5.94
N GLN A 105 17.24 3.39 -7.01
CA GLN A 105 17.08 2.25 -7.93
C GLN A 105 17.23 0.87 -7.28
N ASP A 106 17.98 0.77 -6.19
CA ASP A 106 18.21 -0.50 -5.50
C ASP A 106 17.37 -0.65 -4.22
N ASP A 107 16.36 0.22 -4.03
CA ASP A 107 15.46 0.17 -2.89
C ASP A 107 14.24 -0.74 -3.12
N ALA A 108 13.61 -1.15 -2.02
CA ALA A 108 12.29 -1.79 -2.01
C ALA A 108 11.24 -0.89 -1.37
N VAL A 109 10.02 -0.94 -1.89
CA VAL A 109 8.88 -0.21 -1.34
C VAL A 109 7.72 -1.16 -1.09
N VAL A 110 7.09 -1.06 0.09
CA VAL A 110 5.82 -1.71 0.40
C VAL A 110 4.77 -0.63 0.62
N VAL A 111 3.66 -0.73 -0.10
CA VAL A 111 2.47 0.10 0.12
C VAL A 111 1.34 -0.79 0.58
N PHE A 112 0.84 -0.54 1.78
CA PHE A 112 -0.31 -1.25 2.35
C PHE A 112 -1.47 -0.28 2.56
N PHE A 113 -2.66 -0.68 2.14
CA PHE A 113 -3.90 0.05 2.39
C PHE A 113 -4.96 -0.91 2.94
N ALA A 114 -5.50 -0.59 4.10
CA ALA A 114 -6.70 -1.22 4.67
C ALA A 114 -7.76 -0.14 4.91
N GLY A 115 -8.94 -0.30 4.26
CA GLY A 115 -9.98 0.72 4.31
C GLY A 115 -11.05 0.47 3.26
N HIS A 116 -11.91 1.47 3.02
CA HIS A 116 -12.91 1.37 1.96
C HIS A 116 -12.33 1.55 0.56
N GLY A 117 -12.76 0.70 -0.34
CA GLY A 117 -12.60 0.85 -1.78
C GLY A 117 -13.94 0.95 -2.49
N THR A 118 -13.96 1.47 -3.69
CA THR A 118 -15.15 1.50 -4.55
C THR A 118 -14.78 1.42 -6.01
N THR A 119 -15.75 1.01 -6.83
CA THR A 119 -15.59 0.94 -8.29
C THR A 119 -16.67 1.80 -8.94
N ARG A 120 -16.28 2.54 -9.97
CA ARG A 120 -17.19 3.35 -10.78
C ARG A 120 -16.92 3.14 -12.26
N LYS A 121 -17.98 3.06 -13.05
CA LYS A 121 -17.83 3.04 -14.51
C LYS A 121 -17.33 4.39 -15.05
N ASN A 122 -16.34 4.32 -15.92
CA ASN A 122 -15.88 5.49 -16.67
C ASN A 122 -16.93 5.84 -17.73
N PRO A 123 -17.53 7.05 -17.69
CA PRO A 123 -18.55 7.45 -18.66
C PRO A 123 -18.04 7.46 -20.12
N GLY A 124 -16.73 7.60 -20.31
CA GLY A 124 -16.13 7.71 -21.65
C GLY A 124 -15.69 6.38 -22.28
N SER A 125 -15.43 5.33 -21.49
CA SER A 125 -14.87 4.04 -22.00
C SER A 125 -15.60 2.80 -21.53
N ASN A 126 -16.62 2.92 -20.69
CA ASN A 126 -17.31 1.81 -20.03
C ASN A 126 -16.39 0.89 -19.18
N GLU A 127 -15.16 1.28 -18.93
CA GLU A 127 -14.21 0.59 -18.06
C GLU A 127 -14.54 0.83 -16.58
N ASP A 128 -14.27 -0.15 -15.74
CA ASP A 128 -14.40 0.01 -14.31
C ASP A 128 -13.15 0.69 -13.74
N LEU A 129 -13.36 1.80 -13.02
CA LEU A 129 -12.32 2.55 -12.33
C LEU A 129 -12.41 2.27 -10.83
N GLY A 130 -11.34 1.72 -10.27
CA GLY A 130 -11.21 1.52 -8.82
C GLY A 130 -10.72 2.79 -8.11
N TYR A 131 -11.19 2.97 -6.89
CA TYR A 131 -10.81 4.08 -6.01
C TYR A 131 -10.58 3.59 -4.61
N LEU A 132 -9.53 4.07 -3.95
CA LEU A 132 -9.32 3.96 -2.51
C LEU A 132 -9.90 5.20 -1.83
N ILE A 133 -10.59 5.01 -0.74
CA ILE A 133 -11.31 6.07 -0.03
C ILE A 133 -10.50 6.52 1.17
N PRO A 134 -9.91 7.75 1.17
CA PRO A 134 -9.29 8.35 2.35
C PRO A 134 -10.34 8.71 3.40
N ILE A 135 -9.89 9.08 4.61
CA ILE A 135 -10.78 9.45 5.72
C ILE A 135 -11.72 10.63 5.37
N ASP A 136 -11.25 11.56 4.54
CA ASP A 136 -11.97 12.74 4.06
C ASP A 136 -12.72 12.50 2.73
N GLY A 137 -12.86 11.24 2.32
CA GLY A 137 -13.62 10.83 1.15
C GLY A 137 -15.11 11.19 1.28
N ILE A 138 -15.73 11.58 0.16
CA ILE A 138 -17.16 11.94 0.07
C ILE A 138 -17.80 11.15 -1.06
N ASN A 139 -18.85 10.39 -0.76
CA ASN A 139 -19.51 9.50 -1.71
C ASN A 139 -20.03 10.23 -2.96
N ASP A 140 -20.63 11.40 -2.77
CA ASP A 140 -21.18 12.20 -3.88
C ASP A 140 -20.11 12.89 -4.73
N ASN A 141 -18.83 12.81 -4.32
CA ASN A 141 -17.72 13.48 -4.99
C ASN A 141 -16.45 12.63 -5.05
N LEU A 142 -16.60 11.37 -5.38
CA LEU A 142 -15.50 10.37 -5.39
C LEU A 142 -14.29 10.83 -6.22
N THR A 143 -14.51 11.35 -7.41
CA THR A 143 -13.40 11.75 -8.31
C THR A 143 -12.47 12.79 -7.67
N ARG A 144 -13.00 13.70 -6.86
CA ARG A 144 -12.21 14.77 -6.23
C ARG A 144 -11.65 14.37 -4.87
N THR A 145 -12.34 13.52 -4.14
CA THR A 145 -12.05 13.24 -2.72
C THR A 145 -11.41 11.88 -2.47
N THR A 146 -11.26 11.05 -3.51
CA THR A 146 -10.64 9.73 -3.39
C THR A 146 -9.36 9.61 -4.21
N LEU A 147 -8.66 8.50 -4.07
CA LEU A 147 -7.46 8.16 -4.84
C LEU A 147 -7.82 7.10 -5.89
N SER A 148 -7.79 7.47 -7.17
CA SER A 148 -8.02 6.50 -8.24
C SER A 148 -6.85 5.52 -8.35
N MET A 149 -7.13 4.28 -8.73
CA MET A 149 -6.09 3.28 -9.03
C MET A 149 -5.16 3.77 -10.16
N LYS A 150 -5.66 4.63 -11.05
CA LYS A 150 -4.82 5.29 -12.06
C LYS A 150 -3.78 6.22 -11.43
N THR A 151 -4.17 7.01 -10.42
CA THR A 151 -3.24 7.87 -9.67
C THR A 151 -2.21 7.04 -8.91
N ILE A 152 -2.62 5.95 -8.27
CA ILE A 152 -1.71 5.01 -7.60
C ILE A 152 -0.70 4.43 -8.59
N ASN A 153 -1.18 4.04 -9.78
CA ASN A 153 -0.31 3.52 -10.84
C ASN A 153 0.70 4.57 -11.34
N THR A 154 0.29 5.85 -11.41
CA THR A 154 1.21 6.94 -11.76
C THR A 154 2.34 7.03 -10.74
N PHE A 155 2.04 7.09 -9.45
CA PHE A 155 3.06 7.07 -8.39
C PHE A 155 3.96 5.85 -8.48
N SER A 156 3.38 4.65 -8.70
CA SER A 156 4.18 3.44 -8.86
C SER A 156 5.21 3.53 -10.01
N ASN A 157 4.88 4.22 -11.08
CA ASN A 157 5.79 4.40 -12.20
C ASN A 157 6.84 5.49 -11.97
N GLU A 158 6.57 6.45 -11.08
CA GLU A 158 7.46 7.55 -10.73
C GLU A 158 8.45 7.18 -9.59
N ILE A 159 8.10 6.23 -8.72
CA ILE A 159 8.99 5.75 -7.66
C ILE A 159 10.15 4.95 -8.29
N PRO A 160 11.40 5.38 -8.11
CA PRO A 160 12.54 4.75 -8.79
C PRO A 160 13.02 3.44 -8.15
N ALA A 161 12.23 2.84 -7.26
CA ALA A 161 12.61 1.63 -6.55
C ALA A 161 12.70 0.40 -7.46
N LYS A 162 13.60 -0.54 -7.13
CA LYS A 162 13.79 -1.82 -7.81
C LYS A 162 12.54 -2.70 -7.73
N SER A 163 11.87 -2.67 -6.59
CA SER A 163 10.66 -3.46 -6.34
C SER A 163 9.63 -2.67 -5.56
N ILE A 164 8.39 -2.70 -6.03
CA ILE A 164 7.26 -2.09 -5.32
C ILE A 164 6.17 -3.14 -5.17
N LEU A 165 5.76 -3.39 -3.93
CA LEU A 165 4.66 -4.27 -3.58
C LEU A 165 3.46 -3.45 -3.08
N PHE A 166 2.32 -3.60 -3.73
CA PHE A 166 1.05 -3.05 -3.28
C PHE A 166 0.17 -4.15 -2.68
N LEU A 167 -0.25 -3.96 -1.44
CA LEU A 167 -1.20 -4.80 -0.72
C LEU A 167 -2.43 -3.96 -0.42
N VAL A 168 -3.59 -4.38 -0.91
CA VAL A 168 -4.86 -3.65 -0.73
C VAL A 168 -5.90 -4.58 -0.14
N ASP A 169 -6.43 -4.20 1.01
CA ASP A 169 -7.59 -4.80 1.69
C ASP A 169 -8.71 -3.74 1.75
N ALA A 170 -9.69 -3.85 0.79
CA ALA A 170 -10.72 -2.82 0.59
C ALA A 170 -12.06 -3.39 0.09
#